data_993cb9f20e8a06c4a54e12bb0af50668
#
_entry.id   993cb9f20e8a06c4a54e12bb0af50668
#
_cell.length_a   1.000
_cell.length_b   1.000
_cell.length_c   1.000
_cell.angle_alpha   90.00
_cell.angle_beta   90.00
_cell.angle_gamma   90.00
#
_symmetry.space_group_name_H-M   'P 1'
#
loop_
_entity.id
_entity.type
_entity.pdbx_description
1 polymer ?
#
loop_
_entity_poly.entity_id
_entity_poly.type
_entity_poly.pdbx_seq_one_letter_code
_entity_poly.pdbx_strand_id
1 'polypeptide(L)'
;MTTKPLHRLLGQVRKTLAAHHEDDADLLARYRDGRDLAALDGLVRKHGPLVLAACRKVLPDADADDVFQATFLVLMRDARSIRKGQSVGSWLYGVAHRLALQARANRARRSRIEGKVEARPTADNPDLSWKEACAALHEELDRLPNSYRQPLLLCYLEGKSRDEAAAELGWSVNRVRGHLERGRSRLRARLERRGVALSAGLLAAVAGNS
;
A
#
# COMPACT_ATOMS: atom_id res chain seq x y z
N MET A 1 -0.34 45.03 -9.41
CA MET A 1 0.97 44.69 -8.78
C MET A 1 0.68 44.11 -7.41
N THR A 2 0.96 42.90 -7.09
CA THR A 2 1.19 42.29 -5.75
C THR A 2 0.78 40.79 -5.71
N THR A 3 1.53 39.96 -6.43
CA THR A 3 1.38 38.49 -6.30
C THR A 3 2.65 37.79 -5.79
N LYS A 4 3.70 38.55 -5.43
CA LYS A 4 5.00 37.99 -4.96
C LYS A 4 5.05 37.48 -3.52
N PRO A 5 4.27 37.97 -2.51
CA PRO A 5 4.38 37.45 -1.14
C PRO A 5 3.72 36.09 -0.94
N LEU A 6 2.61 35.83 -1.63
CA LEU A 6 1.87 34.56 -1.46
C LEU A 6 2.66 33.34 -1.98
N HIS A 7 3.35 33.50 -3.10
CA HIS A 7 4.20 32.44 -3.70
C HIS A 7 5.42 32.12 -2.82
N ARG A 8 5.98 33.13 -2.13
CA ARG A 8 7.07 32.94 -1.15
C ARG A 8 6.57 32.24 0.12
N LEU A 9 5.40 32.62 0.64
CA LEU A 9 4.79 31.97 1.80
C LEU A 9 4.40 30.52 1.49
N LEU A 10 3.80 30.25 0.36
CA LEU A 10 3.50 28.88 -0.10
C LEU A 10 4.78 28.06 -0.34
N GLY A 11 5.84 28.69 -0.86
CA GLY A 11 7.15 28.07 -1.00
C GLY A 11 7.82 27.78 0.36
N GLN A 12 7.67 28.65 1.34
CA GLN A 12 8.17 28.43 2.70
C GLN A 12 7.36 27.36 3.46
N VAL A 13 6.03 27.42 3.40
CA VAL A 13 5.15 26.38 3.97
C VAL A 13 5.44 25.03 3.33
N ARG A 14 5.62 24.97 1.99
CA ARG A 14 5.99 23.76 1.27
C ARG A 14 7.40 23.26 1.66
N LYS A 15 8.35 24.18 1.92
CA LYS A 15 9.69 23.85 2.42
C LYS A 15 9.68 23.36 3.85
N THR A 16 8.83 23.94 4.70
CA THR A 16 8.67 23.51 6.11
C THR A 16 7.94 22.17 6.19
N LEU A 17 6.95 21.93 5.33
CA LEU A 17 6.29 20.62 5.21
C LEU A 17 7.22 19.57 4.58
N ALA A 18 8.06 19.95 3.61
CA ALA A 18 9.06 19.07 3.01
C ALA A 18 10.25 18.76 3.96
N ALA A 19 10.58 19.66 4.88
CA ALA A 19 11.63 19.47 5.87
C ALA A 19 11.30 18.41 6.94
N HIS A 20 10.05 17.93 7.00
CA HIS A 20 9.62 16.82 7.87
C HIS A 20 9.41 15.49 7.13
N HIS A 21 9.74 15.43 5.84
CA HIS A 21 9.76 14.17 5.09
C HIS A 21 11.19 13.60 5.09
N GLU A 22 11.55 13.02 6.23
CA GLU A 22 12.73 12.14 6.25
C GLU A 22 12.56 11.06 5.19
N ASP A 23 13.61 10.81 4.40
CA ASP A 23 13.58 9.80 3.34
C ASP A 23 13.45 8.40 3.96
N ASP A 24 12.63 7.56 3.35
CA ASP A 24 12.47 6.16 3.77
C ASP A 24 13.80 5.41 3.84
N ALA A 25 14.72 5.71 2.93
CA ALA A 25 16.02 5.08 2.89
C ALA A 25 16.86 5.46 4.12
N ASP A 26 16.81 6.73 4.53
CA ASP A 26 17.54 7.23 5.71
C ASP A 26 16.92 6.69 7.00
N LEU A 27 15.58 6.73 7.14
CA LEU A 27 14.87 6.16 8.29
C LEU A 27 15.17 4.66 8.43
N LEU A 28 15.09 3.92 7.32
CA LEU A 28 15.37 2.49 7.31
C LEU A 28 16.83 2.20 7.67
N ALA A 29 17.79 2.97 7.15
CA ALA A 29 19.21 2.82 7.45
C ALA A 29 19.49 3.07 8.94
N ARG A 30 18.99 4.16 9.50
CA ARG A 30 19.14 4.49 10.94
C ARG A 30 18.57 3.37 11.83
N TYR A 31 17.36 2.87 11.49
CA TYR A 31 16.78 1.77 12.25
C TYR A 31 17.58 0.47 12.08
N ARG A 32 17.96 0.11 10.86
CA ARG A 32 18.70 -1.12 10.56
C ARG A 32 20.06 -1.19 11.21
N ASP A 33 20.82 -0.09 11.16
CA ASP A 33 22.21 -0.03 11.56
C ASP A 33 22.37 0.37 13.04
N GLY A 34 21.50 1.22 13.58
CA GLY A 34 21.55 1.76 14.95
C GLY A 34 20.38 1.36 15.86
N ARG A 35 19.38 0.62 15.37
CA ARG A 35 18.13 0.35 16.11
C ARG A 35 17.45 1.63 16.63
N ASP A 36 17.57 2.71 15.87
CA ASP A 36 16.98 4.01 16.20
C ASP A 36 15.45 3.92 16.22
N LEU A 37 14.86 3.97 17.42
CA LEU A 37 13.41 3.87 17.60
C LEU A 37 12.67 5.11 17.07
N ALA A 38 13.32 6.28 17.02
CA ALA A 38 12.71 7.47 16.43
C ALA A 38 12.57 7.32 14.91
N ALA A 39 13.56 6.67 14.27
CA ALA A 39 13.46 6.35 12.85
C ALA A 39 12.35 5.32 12.57
N LEU A 40 12.18 4.32 13.43
CA LEU A 40 11.08 3.36 13.34
C LEU A 40 9.71 4.06 13.49
N ASP A 41 9.58 4.95 14.47
CA ASP A 41 8.36 5.74 14.69
C ASP A 41 8.04 6.63 13.46
N GLY A 42 9.07 7.20 12.82
CA GLY A 42 8.93 7.91 11.55
C GLY A 42 8.35 7.03 10.44
N LEU A 43 8.83 5.80 10.29
CA LEU A 43 8.30 4.82 9.33
C LEU A 43 6.85 4.41 9.65
N VAL A 44 6.53 4.22 10.93
CA VAL A 44 5.16 3.89 11.38
C VAL A 44 4.20 5.04 11.06
N ARG A 45 4.57 6.28 11.37
CA ARG A 45 3.73 7.45 11.06
C ARG A 45 3.51 7.61 9.56
N LYS A 46 4.56 7.43 8.76
CA LYS A 46 4.51 7.62 7.31
C LYS A 46 3.70 6.54 6.61
N HIS A 47 3.91 5.28 6.96
CA HIS A 47 3.30 4.14 6.27
C HIS A 47 2.13 3.50 7.02
N GLY A 48 1.87 3.90 8.25
CA GLY A 48 0.78 3.38 9.06
C GLY A 48 -0.59 3.43 8.38
N PRO A 49 -1.00 4.57 7.81
CA PRO A 49 -2.28 4.67 7.10
C PRO A 49 -2.40 3.68 5.95
N LEU A 50 -1.33 3.47 5.16
CA LEU A 50 -1.28 2.51 4.07
C LEU A 50 -1.45 1.06 4.57
N VAL A 51 -0.70 0.70 5.61
CA VAL A 51 -0.73 -0.63 6.23
C VAL A 51 -2.11 -0.92 6.82
N LEU A 52 -2.66 0.01 7.59
CA LEU A 52 -3.97 -0.14 8.21
C LEU A 52 -5.09 -0.26 7.16
N ALA A 53 -5.03 0.55 6.11
CA ALA A 53 -5.97 0.46 5.00
C ALA A 53 -5.89 -0.91 4.29
N ALA A 54 -4.69 -1.47 4.11
CA ALA A 54 -4.51 -2.80 3.55
C ALA A 54 -5.11 -3.90 4.45
N CYS A 55 -4.96 -3.79 5.78
CA CYS A 55 -5.52 -4.74 6.75
C CYS A 55 -7.05 -4.68 6.77
N ARG A 56 -7.65 -3.48 6.87
CA ARG A 56 -9.11 -3.28 6.95
C ARG A 56 -9.88 -3.70 5.71
N LYS A 57 -9.23 -3.74 4.57
CA LYS A 57 -9.85 -4.27 3.33
C LYS A 57 -10.08 -5.78 3.36
N VAL A 58 -9.35 -6.51 4.19
CA VAL A 58 -9.37 -7.98 4.25
C VAL A 58 -10.02 -8.49 5.53
N LEU A 59 -9.91 -7.71 6.62
CA LEU A 59 -10.27 -8.11 7.99
C LEU A 59 -11.24 -7.10 8.62
N PRO A 60 -12.07 -7.54 9.60
CA PRO A 60 -12.75 -6.64 10.53
C PRO A 60 -11.75 -5.81 11.35
N ASP A 61 -12.19 -4.66 11.88
CA ASP A 61 -11.30 -3.69 12.53
C ASP A 61 -10.45 -4.30 13.67
N ALA A 62 -11.02 -5.13 14.54
CA ALA A 62 -10.27 -5.75 15.64
C ALA A 62 -9.11 -6.63 15.14
N ASP A 63 -9.36 -7.50 14.15
CA ASP A 63 -8.33 -8.37 13.58
C ASP A 63 -7.34 -7.54 12.71
N ALA A 64 -7.78 -6.41 12.16
CA ALA A 64 -6.94 -5.53 11.34
C ALA A 64 -5.88 -4.81 12.20
N ASP A 65 -6.22 -4.41 13.42
CA ASP A 65 -5.27 -3.77 14.34
C ASP A 65 -4.18 -4.74 14.80
N ASP A 66 -4.51 -6.01 15.03
CA ASP A 66 -3.52 -7.04 15.36
C ASP A 66 -2.54 -7.27 14.20
N VAL A 67 -3.06 -7.36 12.98
CA VAL A 67 -2.23 -7.53 11.78
C VAL A 67 -1.40 -6.28 11.48
N PHE A 68 -1.94 -5.10 11.75
CA PHE A 68 -1.18 -3.85 11.68
C PHE A 68 0.06 -3.90 12.59
N GLN A 69 -0.12 -4.25 13.86
CA GLN A 69 1.00 -4.39 14.80
C GLN A 69 1.99 -5.46 14.35
N ALA A 70 1.49 -6.64 13.96
CA ALA A 70 2.31 -7.74 13.47
C ALA A 70 3.16 -7.33 12.25
N THR A 71 2.63 -6.48 11.36
CA THR A 71 3.36 -5.97 10.19
C THR A 71 4.61 -5.18 10.58
N PHE A 72 4.50 -4.31 11.58
CA PHE A 72 5.64 -3.54 12.07
C PHE A 72 6.61 -4.38 12.92
N LEU A 73 6.13 -5.42 13.62
CA LEU A 73 7.00 -6.40 14.25
C LEU A 73 7.85 -7.16 13.21
N VAL A 74 7.25 -7.51 12.07
CA VAL A 74 8.01 -8.09 10.94
C VAL A 74 9.03 -7.10 10.38
N LEU A 75 8.68 -5.81 10.26
CA LEU A 75 9.66 -4.78 9.88
C LEU A 75 10.82 -4.73 10.88
N MET A 76 10.54 -4.73 12.17
CA MET A 76 11.56 -4.71 13.23
C MET A 76 12.53 -5.88 13.14
N ARG A 77 12.04 -7.06 12.80
CA ARG A 77 12.84 -8.27 12.64
C ARG A 77 13.61 -8.30 11.32
N ASP A 78 12.92 -7.96 10.23
CA ASP A 78 13.38 -8.25 8.87
C ASP A 78 13.81 -6.98 8.09
N ALA A 79 14.05 -5.85 8.75
CA ALA A 79 14.45 -4.58 8.13
C ALA A 79 15.65 -4.73 7.17
N ARG A 80 16.56 -5.67 7.47
CA ARG A 80 17.73 -5.98 6.64
C ARG A 80 17.39 -6.68 5.32
N SER A 81 16.20 -7.27 5.20
CA SER A 81 15.73 -7.93 3.97
C SER A 81 15.25 -6.94 2.90
N ILE A 82 14.99 -5.69 3.29
CA ILE A 82 14.55 -4.65 2.37
C ILE A 82 15.76 -4.18 1.56
N ARG A 83 15.73 -4.45 0.25
CA ARG A 83 16.84 -4.16 -0.65
C ARG A 83 16.90 -2.67 -0.99
N LYS A 84 18.12 -2.14 -1.28
CA LYS A 84 18.29 -0.80 -1.85
C LYS A 84 17.43 -0.63 -3.10
N GLY A 85 16.70 0.50 -3.19
CA GLY A 85 15.78 0.78 -4.31
C GLY A 85 14.44 0.04 -4.24
N GLN A 86 14.13 -0.64 -3.13
CA GLN A 86 12.81 -1.16 -2.85
C GLN A 86 12.07 -0.17 -1.96
N SER A 87 10.88 0.28 -2.38
CA SER A 87 10.03 1.13 -1.54
C SER A 87 9.63 0.41 -0.25
N VAL A 88 9.84 1.08 0.89
CA VAL A 88 9.46 0.57 2.21
C VAL A 88 7.94 0.40 2.29
N GLY A 89 7.17 1.36 1.77
CA GLY A 89 5.72 1.27 1.70
C GLY A 89 5.24 0.05 0.92
N SER A 90 5.83 -0.22 -0.26
CA SER A 90 5.50 -1.41 -1.05
C SER A 90 5.82 -2.72 -0.33
N TRP A 91 6.93 -2.76 0.41
CA TRP A 91 7.31 -3.93 1.19
C TRP A 91 6.34 -4.16 2.35
N LEU A 92 6.04 -3.10 3.12
CA LEU A 92 5.07 -3.14 4.23
C LEU A 92 3.68 -3.55 3.75
N TYR A 93 3.21 -2.96 2.64
CA TYR A 93 1.94 -3.35 2.03
C TYR A 93 1.88 -4.85 1.73
N GLY A 94 2.91 -5.41 1.09
CA GLY A 94 2.97 -6.84 0.78
C GLY A 94 3.01 -7.73 2.03
N VAL A 95 3.67 -7.30 3.11
CA VAL A 95 3.67 -8.01 4.40
C VAL A 95 2.28 -7.96 5.02
N ALA A 96 1.69 -6.77 5.16
CA ALA A 96 0.37 -6.55 5.74
C ALA A 96 -0.70 -7.39 5.03
N HIS A 97 -0.72 -7.34 3.71
CA HIS A 97 -1.69 -8.08 2.91
C HIS A 97 -1.57 -9.60 3.09
N ARG A 98 -0.36 -10.16 3.09
CA ARG A 98 -0.13 -11.60 3.35
C ARG A 98 -0.59 -12.01 4.76
N LEU A 99 -0.24 -11.23 5.77
CA LEU A 99 -0.66 -11.48 7.16
C LEU A 99 -2.18 -11.39 7.30
N ALA A 100 -2.82 -10.42 6.65
CA ALA A 100 -4.27 -10.27 6.66
C ALA A 100 -4.99 -11.46 6.01
N LEU A 101 -4.50 -11.95 4.87
CA LEU A 101 -5.04 -13.17 4.23
C LEU A 101 -4.89 -14.40 5.13
N GLN A 102 -3.74 -14.54 5.79
CA GLN A 102 -3.49 -15.64 6.73
C GLN A 102 -4.43 -15.57 7.95
N ALA A 103 -4.61 -14.38 8.53
CA ALA A 103 -5.52 -14.16 9.65
C ALA A 103 -6.98 -14.49 9.26
N ARG A 104 -7.43 -14.07 8.07
CA ARG A 104 -8.75 -14.40 7.52
C ARG A 104 -8.94 -15.91 7.37
N ALA A 105 -7.95 -16.61 6.82
CA ALA A 105 -8.00 -18.06 6.66
C ALA A 105 -8.06 -18.79 8.02
N ASN A 106 -7.26 -18.33 8.98
CA ASN A 106 -7.25 -18.90 10.34
C ASN A 106 -8.59 -18.66 11.06
N ARG A 107 -9.21 -17.47 10.88
CA ARG A 107 -10.53 -17.17 11.43
C ARG A 107 -11.60 -18.08 10.84
N ALA A 108 -11.62 -18.24 9.52
CA ALA A 108 -12.57 -19.13 8.85
C ALA A 108 -12.42 -20.59 9.31
N ARG A 109 -11.17 -21.03 9.55
CA ARG A 109 -10.91 -22.37 10.09
C ARG A 109 -11.42 -22.53 11.52
N ARG A 110 -11.21 -21.54 12.39
CA ARG A 110 -11.73 -21.56 13.78
C ARG A 110 -13.25 -21.58 13.80
N SER A 111 -13.91 -20.71 13.00
CA SER A 111 -15.37 -20.65 12.90
C SER A 111 -15.98 -21.99 12.46
N ARG A 112 -15.33 -22.73 11.56
CA ARG A 112 -15.77 -24.08 11.16
C ARG A 112 -15.63 -25.11 12.29
N ILE A 113 -14.56 -25.04 13.07
CA ILE A 113 -14.32 -25.96 14.19
C ILE A 113 -15.30 -25.69 15.34
N GLU A 114 -15.63 -24.43 15.59
CA GLU A 114 -16.56 -24.01 16.66
C GLU A 114 -18.03 -24.21 16.28
N GLY A 115 -18.34 -24.77 15.10
CA GLY A 115 -19.72 -24.98 14.63
C GLY A 115 -20.52 -23.69 14.39
N LYS A 116 -19.86 -22.54 14.46
CA LYS A 116 -20.44 -21.25 14.09
C LYS A 116 -20.43 -21.14 12.58
N VAL A 117 -21.55 -21.52 11.94
CA VAL A 117 -21.76 -21.25 10.54
C VAL A 117 -21.87 -19.74 10.38
N GLU A 118 -20.81 -19.08 9.97
CA GLU A 118 -20.96 -17.74 9.40
C GLU A 118 -21.89 -17.90 8.19
N ALA A 119 -23.05 -17.24 8.26
CA ALA A 119 -24.00 -17.22 7.16
C ALA A 119 -23.24 -16.93 5.86
N ARG A 120 -23.39 -17.86 4.91
CA ARG A 120 -22.85 -17.65 3.56
C ARG A 120 -23.48 -16.37 3.04
N PRO A 121 -22.68 -15.36 2.67
CA PRO A 121 -23.23 -14.13 2.15
C PRO A 121 -24.05 -14.46 0.90
N THR A 122 -25.29 -14.03 0.88
CA THR A 122 -26.16 -14.17 -0.28
C THR A 122 -25.56 -13.38 -1.45
N ALA A 123 -25.57 -13.97 -2.64
CA ALA A 123 -24.86 -13.54 -3.84
C ALA A 123 -25.27 -12.17 -4.43
N ASP A 124 -26.24 -11.46 -3.82
CA ASP A 124 -26.81 -10.21 -4.36
C ASP A 124 -26.52 -8.95 -3.51
N ASN A 125 -25.53 -8.99 -2.62
CA ASN A 125 -25.15 -7.79 -1.88
C ASN A 125 -24.05 -7.03 -2.63
N PRO A 126 -24.31 -5.81 -3.16
CA PRO A 126 -23.32 -5.00 -3.88
C PRO A 126 -22.06 -4.72 -3.06
N ASP A 127 -22.18 -4.61 -1.73
CA ASP A 127 -21.04 -4.44 -0.82
C ASP A 127 -20.14 -5.69 -0.75
N LEU A 128 -20.73 -6.88 -0.92
CA LEU A 128 -19.98 -8.11 -0.94
C LEU A 128 -19.19 -8.27 -2.23
N SER A 129 -19.82 -7.99 -3.36
CA SER A 129 -19.16 -7.95 -4.68
C SER A 129 -18.00 -6.95 -4.72
N TRP A 130 -18.16 -5.79 -4.08
CA TRP A 130 -17.10 -4.81 -3.95
C TRP A 130 -15.92 -5.31 -3.10
N LYS A 131 -16.20 -5.94 -1.95
CA LYS A 131 -15.17 -6.52 -1.08
C LYS A 131 -14.39 -7.63 -1.77
N GLU A 132 -15.10 -8.49 -2.51
CA GLU A 132 -14.48 -9.57 -3.30
C GLU A 132 -13.61 -9.01 -4.43
N ALA A 133 -14.07 -7.99 -5.14
CA ALA A 133 -13.33 -7.32 -6.19
C ALA A 133 -12.05 -6.64 -5.62
N CYS A 134 -12.15 -5.99 -4.47
CA CYS A 134 -11.01 -5.42 -3.78
C CYS A 134 -10.01 -6.50 -3.32
N ALA A 135 -10.48 -7.62 -2.78
CA ALA A 135 -9.63 -8.74 -2.39
C ALA A 135 -8.89 -9.32 -3.61
N ALA A 136 -9.59 -9.55 -4.71
CA ALA A 136 -8.99 -10.01 -5.96
C ALA A 136 -7.94 -9.04 -6.50
N LEU A 137 -8.21 -7.73 -6.44
CA LEU A 137 -7.26 -6.69 -6.85
C LEU A 137 -5.96 -6.77 -6.03
N HIS A 138 -6.06 -6.93 -4.72
CA HIS A 138 -4.89 -7.01 -3.84
C HIS A 138 -4.09 -8.29 -4.08
N GLU A 139 -4.76 -9.43 -4.24
CA GLU A 139 -4.09 -10.69 -4.57
C GLU A 139 -3.35 -10.62 -5.91
N GLU A 140 -3.93 -9.99 -6.91
CA GLU A 140 -3.28 -9.84 -8.22
C GLU A 140 -2.16 -8.81 -8.21
N LEU A 141 -2.27 -7.75 -7.38
CA LEU A 141 -1.15 -6.82 -7.13
C LEU A 141 0.04 -7.53 -6.49
N ASP A 142 -0.19 -8.41 -5.51
CA ASP A 142 0.87 -9.17 -4.85
C ASP A 142 1.58 -10.14 -5.81
N ARG A 143 0.85 -10.70 -6.77
CA ARG A 143 1.41 -11.59 -7.82
C ARG A 143 2.15 -10.85 -8.91
N LEU A 144 2.07 -9.52 -8.97
CA LEU A 144 2.85 -8.74 -9.93
C LEU A 144 4.33 -8.72 -9.53
N PRO A 145 5.25 -8.80 -10.52
CA PRO A 145 6.66 -8.52 -10.27
C PRO A 145 6.85 -7.14 -9.62
N ASN A 146 7.81 -7.03 -8.70
CA ASN A 146 8.08 -5.80 -7.96
C ASN A 146 8.27 -4.57 -8.85
N SER A 147 8.89 -4.75 -10.01
CA SER A 147 9.09 -3.67 -10.98
C SER A 147 7.80 -3.03 -11.49
N TYR A 148 6.68 -3.75 -11.51
CA TYR A 148 5.36 -3.22 -11.85
C TYR A 148 4.55 -2.83 -10.61
N ARG A 149 4.68 -3.61 -9.53
CA ARG A 149 3.93 -3.38 -8.30
C ARG A 149 4.34 -2.09 -7.60
N GLN A 150 5.64 -1.83 -7.45
CA GLN A 150 6.14 -0.65 -6.74
C GLN A 150 5.60 0.68 -7.30
N PRO A 151 5.72 0.99 -8.61
CA PRO A 151 5.17 2.23 -9.13
C PRO A 151 3.65 2.32 -8.98
N LEU A 152 2.93 1.19 -9.09
CA LEU A 152 1.47 1.18 -8.88
C LEU A 152 1.12 1.55 -7.44
N LEU A 153 1.80 0.98 -6.44
CA LEU A 153 1.54 1.29 -5.03
C LEU A 153 1.89 2.76 -4.72
N LEU A 154 3.06 3.24 -5.14
CA LEU A 154 3.48 4.62 -4.90
C LEU A 154 2.52 5.64 -5.52
N CYS A 155 2.15 5.46 -6.79
CA CYS A 155 1.32 6.45 -7.48
C CYS A 155 -0.17 6.35 -7.13
N TYR A 156 -0.72 5.13 -6.93
CA TYR A 156 -2.16 4.96 -6.75
C TYR A 156 -2.62 4.76 -5.30
N LEU A 157 -1.78 4.21 -4.42
CA LEU A 157 -2.14 4.00 -3.02
C LEU A 157 -1.52 5.05 -2.10
N GLU A 158 -0.30 5.51 -2.40
CA GLU A 158 0.38 6.54 -1.64
C GLU A 158 0.17 7.95 -2.23
N GLY A 159 -0.47 8.06 -3.41
CA GLY A 159 -0.80 9.34 -4.05
C GLY A 159 0.42 10.13 -4.55
N LYS A 160 1.58 9.48 -4.73
CA LYS A 160 2.80 10.13 -5.19
C LYS A 160 2.73 10.45 -6.69
N SER A 161 3.28 11.59 -7.07
CA SER A 161 3.52 11.93 -8.46
C SER A 161 4.53 10.97 -9.10
N ARG A 162 4.60 10.95 -10.43
CA ARG A 162 5.58 10.12 -11.15
C ARG A 162 7.02 10.54 -10.86
N ASP A 163 7.25 11.84 -10.62
CA ASP A 163 8.55 12.39 -10.30
C ASP A 163 9.00 11.96 -8.89
N GLU A 164 8.11 12.02 -7.90
CA GLU A 164 8.36 11.55 -6.55
C GLU A 164 8.59 10.03 -6.50
N ALA A 165 7.78 9.26 -7.24
CA ALA A 165 7.96 7.81 -7.35
C ALA A 165 9.28 7.46 -8.06
N ALA A 166 9.69 8.24 -9.07
CA ALA A 166 10.97 8.06 -9.76
C ALA A 166 12.15 8.34 -8.82
N ALA A 167 12.08 9.41 -8.05
CA ALA A 167 13.10 9.75 -7.05
C ALA A 167 13.25 8.65 -6.00
N GLU A 168 12.13 8.16 -5.45
CA GLU A 168 12.12 7.12 -4.42
C GLU A 168 12.65 5.76 -4.92
N LEU A 169 12.29 5.39 -6.15
CA LEU A 169 12.74 4.14 -6.76
C LEU A 169 14.15 4.21 -7.35
N GLY A 170 14.76 5.40 -7.45
CA GLY A 170 16.00 5.61 -8.15
C GLY A 170 15.88 5.33 -9.67
N TRP A 171 14.71 5.63 -10.24
CA TRP A 171 14.41 5.39 -11.65
C TRP A 171 14.22 6.70 -12.41
N SER A 172 14.31 6.64 -13.75
CA SER A 172 13.85 7.76 -14.58
C SER A 172 12.31 7.81 -14.60
N VAL A 173 11.75 9.01 -14.75
CA VAL A 173 10.29 9.24 -14.87
C VAL A 173 9.69 8.45 -16.04
N ASN A 174 10.39 8.36 -17.17
CA ASN A 174 9.97 7.57 -18.32
C ASN A 174 9.90 6.07 -17.98
N ARG A 175 10.82 5.56 -17.16
CA ARG A 175 10.80 4.19 -16.68
C ARG A 175 9.58 3.95 -15.79
N VAL A 176 9.30 4.83 -14.84
CA VAL A 176 8.10 4.78 -13.99
C VAL A 176 6.84 4.74 -14.85
N ARG A 177 6.71 5.67 -15.79
CA ARG A 177 5.56 5.74 -16.73
C ARG A 177 5.36 4.42 -17.49
N GLY A 178 6.41 3.89 -18.10
CA GLY A 178 6.31 2.64 -18.84
C GLY A 178 5.98 1.42 -17.98
N HIS A 179 6.44 1.40 -16.70
CA HIS A 179 6.09 0.33 -15.76
C HIS A 179 4.66 0.47 -15.23
N LEU A 180 4.16 1.69 -15.02
CA LEU A 180 2.75 1.94 -14.67
C LEU A 180 1.80 1.46 -15.77
N GLU A 181 2.08 1.79 -17.02
CA GLU A 181 1.24 1.37 -18.15
C GLU A 181 1.19 -0.15 -18.30
N ARG A 182 2.35 -0.80 -18.33
CA ARG A 182 2.43 -2.27 -18.42
C ARG A 182 1.88 -2.96 -17.18
N GLY A 183 2.12 -2.39 -15.99
CA GLY A 183 1.58 -2.90 -14.73
C GLY A 183 0.05 -2.89 -14.71
N ARG A 184 -0.58 -1.77 -15.10
CA ARG A 184 -2.03 -1.65 -15.24
C ARG A 184 -2.61 -2.65 -16.24
N SER A 185 -2.00 -2.76 -17.40
CA SER A 185 -2.44 -3.68 -18.44
C SER A 185 -2.41 -5.14 -17.96
N ARG A 186 -1.31 -5.54 -17.30
CA ARG A 186 -1.18 -6.89 -16.73
C ARG A 186 -2.18 -7.16 -15.61
N LEU A 187 -2.38 -6.17 -14.73
CA LEU A 187 -3.34 -6.27 -13.63
C LEU A 187 -4.77 -6.41 -14.16
N ARG A 188 -5.13 -5.57 -15.14
CA ARG A 188 -6.43 -5.64 -15.81
C ARG A 188 -6.68 -7.03 -16.42
N ALA A 189 -5.75 -7.53 -17.23
CA ALA A 189 -5.89 -8.84 -17.87
C ALA A 189 -6.01 -10.00 -16.87
N ARG A 190 -5.42 -9.88 -15.68
CA ARG A 190 -5.53 -10.87 -14.62
C ARG A 190 -6.89 -10.81 -13.91
N LEU A 191 -7.38 -9.61 -13.63
CA LEU A 191 -8.68 -9.40 -12.99
C LEU A 191 -9.82 -9.81 -13.91
N GLU A 192 -9.74 -9.50 -15.21
CA GLU A 192 -10.71 -9.94 -16.22
C GLU A 192 -10.81 -11.49 -16.28
N ARG A 193 -9.67 -12.19 -16.22
CA ARG A 193 -9.65 -13.67 -16.15
C ARG A 193 -10.30 -14.25 -14.88
N ARG A 194 -10.39 -13.46 -13.81
CA ARG A 194 -11.10 -13.84 -12.58
C ARG A 194 -12.58 -13.43 -12.58
N GLY A 195 -13.09 -12.92 -13.70
CA GLY A 195 -14.47 -12.45 -13.81
C GLY A 195 -14.74 -11.12 -13.09
N VAL A 196 -13.66 -10.43 -12.62
CA VAL A 196 -13.79 -9.10 -12.03
C VAL A 196 -13.75 -8.09 -13.17
N ALA A 197 -14.92 -7.69 -13.64
CA ALA A 197 -15.05 -6.59 -14.60
C ALA A 197 -14.59 -5.30 -13.91
N LEU A 198 -13.44 -4.78 -14.30
CA LEU A 198 -12.99 -3.45 -13.89
C LEU A 198 -13.91 -2.41 -14.55
N SER A 199 -14.98 -2.05 -13.87
CA SER A 199 -15.72 -0.83 -14.24
C SER A 199 -14.75 0.36 -14.18
N ALA A 200 -14.91 1.34 -15.07
CA ALA A 200 -14.11 2.57 -15.07
C ALA A 200 -14.06 3.24 -13.68
N GLY A 201 -15.09 3.02 -12.85
CA GLY A 201 -15.16 3.49 -11.47
C GLY A 201 -14.15 2.83 -10.53
N LEU A 202 -13.81 1.55 -10.71
CA LEU A 202 -12.82 0.86 -9.88
C LEU A 202 -11.40 1.34 -10.19
N LEU A 203 -11.11 1.62 -11.47
CA LEU A 203 -9.88 2.28 -11.89
C LEU A 203 -9.84 3.74 -11.45
N ALA A 204 -10.98 4.45 -11.45
CA ALA A 204 -11.08 5.82 -10.96
C ALA A 204 -10.97 5.90 -9.43
N ALA A 205 -11.51 4.95 -8.66
CA ALA A 205 -11.35 4.89 -7.20
C ALA A 205 -9.90 4.56 -6.78
N VAL A 206 -9.16 3.84 -7.64
CA VAL A 206 -7.71 3.60 -7.46
C VAL A 206 -6.89 4.74 -8.07
N ALA A 207 -7.44 5.47 -9.06
CA ALA A 207 -6.80 6.57 -9.78
C ALA A 207 -7.25 7.96 -9.29
N GLY A 208 -8.25 8.01 -8.44
CA GLY A 208 -8.91 9.26 -8.05
C GLY A 208 -8.22 10.00 -6.92
N ASN A 209 -7.02 10.48 -7.21
CA ASN A 209 -6.52 11.76 -6.73
C ASN A 209 -5.38 12.19 -7.68
N SER A 210 -5.77 12.84 -8.76
CA SER A 210 -4.88 13.68 -9.57
C SER A 210 -5.30 15.10 -9.38
#